data_3294e48121caace0abbebd3b36461411
#
_entry.id   3294e48121caace0abbebd3b36461411
#
_cell.length_a   1.000
_cell.length_b   1.000
_cell.length_c   1.000
_cell.angle_alpha   90.00
_cell.angle_beta   90.00
_cell.angle_gamma   90.00
#
_symmetry.space_group_name_H-M   'P 1'
#
loop_
_entity.id
_entity.type
_entity.pdbx_description
1 polymer ?
#
loop_
_entity_poly.entity_id
_entity_poly.type
_entity_poly.pdbx_seq_one_letter_code
_entity_poly.pdbx_strand_id
1 'polypeptide(L)'
;MKRFGNNDIQLSILITNHNVDCRKLLIDLHGQMRRWGGKGEIIVLDDCSGERELTHGNIEVAESLKCTTYLVNDRNRGAAVCRNMLADRARGEWLIFIDSDAEVTHDTFVAHYWKYRYVADILVGGLFHPQTNPNPESTLRFKYERKADRQRIAWKRSINPYSCFTAFNIMARKEVFKKVRFDETCKDYGYEDALFGVELKKHGMSIWHIDNALKHTGLDTNESFIRKTDVSLKTLARLRMKGKMAGESRVGNMADKIERWGLSGMAHMIFKKTKGILLWNLKGHHPSLLLFSVYKLLKFISIRKEMESISQ
;
A
#
# COMPACT_ATOMS: atom_id res chain seq x y z
N MET A 1 -13.98 22.40 -25.40
CA MET A 1 -14.11 22.84 -24.00
C MET A 1 -15.51 22.49 -23.51
N LYS A 2 -15.70 21.39 -22.78
CA LYS A 2 -17.02 21.04 -22.21
C LYS A 2 -17.32 22.03 -21.09
N ARG A 3 -18.42 22.75 -21.14
CA ARG A 3 -18.93 23.57 -20.04
C ARG A 3 -19.30 22.61 -18.89
N PHE A 4 -18.55 22.65 -17.79
CA PHE A 4 -18.89 21.94 -16.56
C PHE A 4 -20.14 22.60 -15.96
N GLY A 5 -21.14 21.79 -15.62
CA GLY A 5 -22.30 22.23 -14.86
C GLY A 5 -21.85 22.78 -13.51
N ASN A 6 -22.61 23.73 -12.94
CA ASN A 6 -22.22 24.51 -11.75
C ASN A 6 -22.01 23.68 -10.43
N ASN A 7 -22.14 22.33 -10.50
CA ASN A 7 -22.11 21.43 -9.34
C ASN A 7 -21.08 20.27 -9.43
N ASP A 8 -20.26 20.19 -10.47
CA ASP A 8 -19.38 19.02 -10.66
C ASP A 8 -18.17 19.06 -9.74
N ILE A 9 -18.02 18.05 -8.90
CA ILE A 9 -16.82 17.83 -8.09
C ILE A 9 -15.65 17.51 -9.01
N GLN A 10 -14.52 18.20 -8.83
CA GLN A 10 -13.31 18.05 -9.65
C GLN A 10 -12.36 17.01 -9.06
N LEU A 11 -12.27 16.97 -7.73
CA LEU A 11 -11.31 16.16 -6.98
C LEU A 11 -11.97 15.45 -5.81
N SER A 12 -11.76 14.15 -5.68
CA SER A 12 -12.10 13.38 -4.48
C SER A 12 -10.80 12.87 -3.81
N ILE A 13 -10.62 13.17 -2.53
CA ILE A 13 -9.58 12.56 -1.71
C ILE A 13 -10.22 11.36 -1.00
N LEU A 14 -9.63 10.19 -1.18
CA LEU A 14 -10.16 8.88 -0.80
C LEU A 14 -9.20 8.22 0.20
N ILE A 15 -9.67 7.98 1.41
CA ILE A 15 -8.85 7.47 2.50
C ILE A 15 -9.39 6.11 2.93
N THR A 16 -8.55 5.08 2.87
CA THR A 16 -8.84 3.78 3.49
C THR A 16 -8.36 3.79 4.93
N ASN A 17 -9.24 3.43 5.88
CA ASN A 17 -8.91 3.38 7.31
C ASN A 17 -9.17 1.99 7.89
N HIS A 18 -8.31 1.55 8.81
CA HIS A 18 -8.54 0.39 9.68
C HIS A 18 -7.67 0.51 10.93
N ASN A 19 -8.31 0.76 12.08
CA ASN A 19 -7.66 0.92 13.39
C ASN A 19 -6.56 2.01 13.43
N VAL A 20 -6.75 3.13 12.70
CA VAL A 20 -5.81 4.25 12.67
C VAL A 20 -6.52 5.56 13.03
N ASP A 21 -5.85 6.39 13.83
CA ASP A 21 -6.25 7.77 14.08
C ASP A 21 -5.92 8.64 12.86
N CYS A 22 -6.94 9.00 12.09
CA CYS A 22 -6.79 9.84 10.90
C CYS A 22 -7.24 11.28 11.08
N ARG A 23 -7.55 11.71 12.31
CA ARG A 23 -8.07 13.06 12.60
C ARG A 23 -7.15 14.16 12.10
N LYS A 24 -5.85 14.07 12.41
CA LYS A 24 -4.86 15.04 11.94
C LYS A 24 -4.77 15.06 10.42
N LEU A 25 -4.73 13.89 9.78
CA LEU A 25 -4.71 13.76 8.32
C LEU A 25 -5.92 14.45 7.68
N LEU A 26 -7.12 14.25 8.23
CA LEU A 26 -8.36 14.87 7.75
C LEU A 26 -8.30 16.40 7.83
N ILE A 27 -7.87 16.95 8.98
CA ILE A 27 -7.74 18.40 9.20
C ILE A 27 -6.73 19.00 8.20
N ASP A 28 -5.57 18.38 8.03
CA ASP A 28 -4.52 18.87 7.13
C ASP A 28 -4.98 18.86 5.66
N LEU A 29 -5.60 17.76 5.21
CA LEU A 29 -6.11 17.63 3.85
C LEU A 29 -7.27 18.59 3.58
N HIS A 30 -8.20 18.73 4.52
CA HIS A 30 -9.31 19.69 4.40
C HIS A 30 -8.78 21.13 4.31
N GLY A 31 -7.79 21.49 5.12
CA GLY A 31 -7.13 22.79 5.04
C GLY A 31 -6.50 23.04 3.66
N GLN A 32 -5.86 22.04 3.08
CA GLN A 32 -5.27 22.13 1.74
C GLN A 32 -6.32 22.19 0.63
N MET A 33 -7.42 21.42 0.74
CA MET A 33 -8.54 21.52 -0.19
C MET A 33 -9.16 22.92 -0.22
N ARG A 34 -9.31 23.55 0.95
CA ARG A 34 -9.78 24.95 1.04
C ARG A 34 -8.83 25.93 0.36
N ARG A 35 -7.51 25.79 0.58
CA ARG A 35 -6.50 26.65 -0.07
C ARG A 35 -6.41 26.44 -1.59
N TRP A 36 -6.58 25.19 -2.03
CA TRP A 36 -6.64 24.86 -3.45
C TRP A 36 -7.83 25.56 -4.15
N GLY A 37 -8.95 25.77 -3.46
CA GLY A 37 -10.07 26.59 -3.89
C GLY A 37 -10.97 25.98 -4.97
N GLY A 38 -10.68 24.77 -5.45
CA GLY A 38 -11.54 24.02 -6.36
C GLY A 38 -12.67 23.29 -5.64
N LYS A 39 -13.57 22.68 -6.43
CA LYS A 39 -14.68 21.87 -5.90
C LYS A 39 -14.21 20.46 -5.62
N GLY A 40 -14.09 20.09 -4.35
CA GLY A 40 -13.63 18.78 -3.94
C GLY A 40 -14.38 18.19 -2.75
N GLU A 41 -14.15 16.93 -2.51
CA GLU A 41 -14.65 16.16 -1.38
C GLU A 41 -13.57 15.26 -0.77
N ILE A 42 -13.76 14.90 0.49
CA ILE A 42 -12.94 13.88 1.18
C ILE A 42 -13.89 12.76 1.59
N ILE A 43 -13.53 11.52 1.28
CA ILE A 43 -14.29 10.33 1.66
C ILE A 43 -13.35 9.38 2.41
N VAL A 44 -13.68 9.06 3.64
CA VAL A 44 -13.02 8.01 4.43
C VAL A 44 -13.87 6.77 4.38
N LEU A 45 -13.26 5.62 4.15
CA LEU A 45 -13.89 4.32 4.32
C LEU A 45 -13.13 3.52 5.37
N ASP A 46 -13.76 3.36 6.52
CA ASP A 46 -13.29 2.53 7.61
C ASP A 46 -13.66 1.06 7.35
N ASP A 47 -12.67 0.21 7.32
CA ASP A 47 -12.84 -1.21 7.04
C ASP A 47 -13.12 -2.02 8.31
N CYS A 48 -14.17 -1.64 9.05
CA CYS A 48 -14.63 -2.28 10.27
C CYS A 48 -13.55 -2.27 11.37
N SER A 49 -13.11 -1.06 11.78
CA SER A 49 -12.19 -0.90 12.91
C SER A 49 -12.79 -1.43 14.21
N GLY A 50 -11.96 -2.11 15.02
CA GLY A 50 -12.38 -2.69 16.29
C GLY A 50 -12.36 -1.70 17.46
N GLU A 51 -11.65 -0.57 17.35
CA GLU A 51 -11.47 0.42 18.43
C GLU A 51 -12.55 1.50 18.34
N ARG A 52 -13.63 1.34 19.12
CA ARG A 52 -14.82 2.22 19.06
C ARG A 52 -14.52 3.68 19.35
N GLU A 53 -13.73 3.97 20.37
CA GLU A 53 -13.39 5.36 20.75
C GLU A 53 -12.60 6.06 19.65
N LEU A 54 -11.64 5.34 19.05
CA LEU A 54 -10.87 5.84 17.92
C LEU A 54 -11.75 6.13 16.70
N THR A 55 -12.63 5.19 16.36
CA THR A 55 -13.58 5.35 15.25
C THR A 55 -14.52 6.51 15.48
N HIS A 56 -15.06 6.67 16.70
CA HIS A 56 -15.94 7.78 17.07
C HIS A 56 -15.22 9.13 16.92
N GLY A 57 -14.00 9.27 17.44
CA GLY A 57 -13.23 10.50 17.28
C GLY A 57 -12.89 10.85 15.83
N ASN A 58 -12.64 9.84 14.98
CA ASN A 58 -12.46 10.05 13.55
C ASN A 58 -13.75 10.55 12.88
N ILE A 59 -14.91 10.00 13.24
CA ILE A 59 -16.23 10.41 12.74
C ILE A 59 -16.53 11.85 13.15
N GLU A 60 -16.38 12.20 14.43
CA GLU A 60 -16.63 13.56 14.94
C GLU A 60 -15.84 14.62 14.17
N VAL A 61 -14.55 14.37 13.94
CA VAL A 61 -13.71 15.27 13.14
C VAL A 61 -14.21 15.34 11.71
N ALA A 62 -14.50 14.22 11.07
CA ALA A 62 -14.98 14.21 9.69
C ALA A 62 -16.30 14.99 9.53
N GLU A 63 -17.25 14.83 10.46
CA GLU A 63 -18.54 15.54 10.46
C GLU A 63 -18.39 17.05 10.69
N SER A 64 -17.36 17.47 11.42
CA SER A 64 -17.05 18.89 11.63
C SER A 64 -16.49 19.58 10.38
N LEU A 65 -15.99 18.83 9.40
CA LEU A 65 -15.33 19.32 8.20
C LEU A 65 -16.28 19.30 7.00
N LYS A 66 -16.48 20.45 6.36
CA LYS A 66 -17.36 20.56 5.17
C LYS A 66 -16.87 19.67 4.03
N CYS A 67 -17.79 19.06 3.29
CA CYS A 67 -17.49 18.17 2.15
C CYS A 67 -16.61 16.95 2.53
N THR A 68 -16.69 16.53 3.78
CA THR A 68 -16.02 15.32 4.29
C THR A 68 -17.09 14.30 4.70
N THR A 69 -16.88 13.04 4.34
CA THR A 69 -17.78 11.93 4.65
C THR A 69 -16.96 10.78 5.25
N TYR A 70 -17.42 10.23 6.35
CA TYR A 70 -16.85 9.02 6.97
C TYR A 70 -17.84 7.87 6.86
N LEU A 71 -17.41 6.77 6.29
CA LEU A 71 -18.20 5.56 6.06
C LEU A 71 -17.56 4.40 6.81
N VAL A 72 -18.37 3.51 7.35
CA VAL A 72 -17.91 2.31 8.07
C VAL A 72 -18.47 1.06 7.40
N ASN A 73 -17.63 0.10 7.09
CA ASN A 73 -18.03 -1.21 6.60
C ASN A 73 -18.60 -2.07 7.74
N ASP A 74 -19.52 -2.95 7.40
CA ASP A 74 -20.12 -3.95 8.31
C ASP A 74 -19.13 -5.05 8.75
N ARG A 75 -18.07 -5.26 7.95
CA ARG A 75 -17.01 -6.24 8.19
C ARG A 75 -15.73 -5.82 7.49
N ASN A 76 -14.60 -6.36 7.91
CA ASN A 76 -13.32 -6.17 7.21
C ASN A 76 -13.38 -6.83 5.81
N ARG A 77 -13.18 -6.03 4.77
CA ARG A 77 -13.24 -6.42 3.36
C ARG A 77 -11.87 -6.44 2.68
N GLY A 78 -10.89 -5.80 3.28
CA GLY A 78 -9.53 -5.63 2.77
C GLY A 78 -9.34 -4.40 1.88
N ALA A 79 -8.08 -3.93 1.80
CA ALA A 79 -7.72 -2.67 1.15
C ALA A 79 -8.12 -2.60 -0.34
N ALA A 80 -8.00 -3.71 -1.08
CA ALA A 80 -8.38 -3.78 -2.49
C ALA A 80 -9.86 -3.46 -2.71
N VAL A 81 -10.74 -4.09 -1.92
CA VAL A 81 -12.19 -3.87 -1.97
C VAL A 81 -12.51 -2.43 -1.56
N CYS A 82 -11.92 -1.94 -0.46
CA CYS A 82 -12.16 -0.59 0.03
C CYS A 82 -11.75 0.49 -0.99
N ARG A 83 -10.60 0.34 -1.65
CA ARG A 83 -10.19 1.28 -2.71
C ARG A 83 -11.14 1.25 -3.91
N ASN A 84 -11.62 0.07 -4.31
CA ASN A 84 -12.63 -0.04 -5.36
C ASN A 84 -13.95 0.63 -4.96
N MET A 85 -14.45 0.39 -3.76
CA MET A 85 -15.66 1.02 -3.23
C MET A 85 -15.54 2.54 -3.17
N LEU A 86 -14.40 3.05 -2.74
CA LEU A 86 -14.11 4.49 -2.72
C LEU A 86 -14.11 5.09 -4.13
N ALA A 87 -13.47 4.42 -5.11
CA ALA A 87 -13.49 4.87 -6.51
C ALA A 87 -14.92 4.97 -7.08
N ASP A 88 -15.79 4.00 -6.73
CA ASP A 88 -17.18 3.99 -7.17
C ASP A 88 -18.01 5.13 -6.54
N ARG A 89 -17.79 5.42 -5.26
CA ARG A 89 -18.50 6.45 -4.50
C ARG A 89 -18.06 7.88 -4.84
N ALA A 90 -16.78 8.03 -5.21
CA ALA A 90 -16.20 9.32 -5.54
C ALA A 90 -16.96 10.02 -6.69
N ARG A 91 -17.17 11.33 -6.57
CA ARG A 91 -17.81 12.15 -7.60
C ARG A 91 -16.80 12.91 -8.46
N GLY A 92 -15.55 13.04 -7.98
CA GLY A 92 -14.49 13.78 -8.67
C GLY A 92 -14.05 13.11 -9.97
N GLU A 93 -13.66 13.92 -10.94
CA GLU A 93 -12.97 13.47 -12.16
C GLU A 93 -11.59 12.90 -11.82
N TRP A 94 -10.94 13.48 -10.82
CA TRP A 94 -9.64 13.08 -10.29
C TRP A 94 -9.77 12.52 -8.89
N LEU A 95 -9.06 11.43 -8.61
CA LEU A 95 -9.10 10.70 -7.35
C LEU A 95 -7.70 10.69 -6.73
N ILE A 96 -7.55 11.18 -5.51
CA ILE A 96 -6.33 10.98 -4.71
C ILE A 96 -6.62 9.88 -3.69
N PHE A 97 -5.87 8.78 -3.73
CA PHE A 97 -5.91 7.73 -2.70
C PHE A 97 -4.79 7.95 -1.71
N ILE A 98 -5.11 7.81 -0.43
CA ILE A 98 -4.17 7.94 0.68
C ILE A 98 -4.51 6.87 1.72
N ASP A 99 -3.52 6.17 2.25
CA ASP A 99 -3.71 5.31 3.40
C ASP A 99 -3.76 6.16 4.69
N SER A 100 -4.58 5.78 5.67
CA SER A 100 -4.88 6.59 6.85
C SER A 100 -3.69 6.83 7.79
N ASP A 101 -2.65 5.99 7.73
CA ASP A 101 -1.40 6.13 8.49
C ASP A 101 -0.37 7.06 7.81
N ALA A 102 -0.84 7.88 6.89
CA ALA A 102 -0.05 8.94 6.26
C ALA A 102 -0.09 10.25 7.05
N GLU A 103 1.02 10.98 7.02
CA GLU A 103 1.12 12.35 7.53
C GLU A 103 1.53 13.30 6.40
N VAL A 104 0.76 14.38 6.22
CA VAL A 104 1.09 15.45 5.28
C VAL A 104 2.17 16.35 5.88
N THR A 105 3.27 16.53 5.17
CA THR A 105 4.44 17.25 5.68
C THR A 105 4.71 18.60 5.00
N HIS A 106 3.89 18.96 4.00
CA HIS A 106 4.01 20.25 3.30
C HIS A 106 2.65 20.78 2.85
N ASP A 107 2.51 22.09 2.77
CA ASP A 107 1.23 22.78 2.54
C ASP A 107 0.71 22.77 1.10
N THR A 108 1.47 22.24 0.16
CA THR A 108 1.16 22.26 -1.28
C THR A 108 0.83 20.89 -1.85
N PHE A 109 0.59 19.89 -1.01
CA PHE A 109 0.37 18.50 -1.44
C PHE A 109 -0.75 18.36 -2.48
N VAL A 110 -1.93 18.92 -2.20
CA VAL A 110 -3.08 18.87 -3.11
C VAL A 110 -2.81 19.69 -4.38
N ALA A 111 -2.27 20.91 -4.22
CA ALA A 111 -1.96 21.79 -5.35
C ALA A 111 -0.89 21.20 -6.27
N HIS A 112 0.08 20.47 -5.70
CA HIS A 112 1.13 19.80 -6.47
C HIS A 112 0.56 18.70 -7.35
N TYR A 113 -0.29 17.82 -6.82
CA TYR A 113 -1.00 16.85 -7.63
C TYR A 113 -1.86 17.50 -8.71
N TRP A 114 -2.60 18.55 -8.36
CA TRP A 114 -3.46 19.25 -9.30
C TRP A 114 -2.68 19.87 -10.46
N LYS A 115 -1.51 20.40 -10.20
CA LYS A 115 -0.62 20.96 -11.21
C LYS A 115 -0.21 19.93 -12.26
N TYR A 116 0.13 18.73 -11.84
CA TYR A 116 0.65 17.67 -12.73
C TYR A 116 -0.40 16.68 -13.25
N ARG A 117 -1.68 16.86 -12.93
CA ARG A 117 -2.75 15.90 -13.19
C ARG A 117 -2.87 15.39 -14.63
N TYR A 118 -2.43 16.17 -15.61
CA TYR A 118 -2.52 15.78 -17.03
C TYR A 118 -1.25 15.13 -17.60
N VAL A 119 -0.22 14.91 -16.79
CA VAL A 119 1.06 14.36 -17.26
C VAL A 119 0.94 12.85 -17.54
N ALA A 120 0.12 12.14 -16.78
CA ALA A 120 -0.13 10.70 -16.94
C ALA A 120 -1.53 10.33 -16.46
N ASP A 121 -1.95 9.09 -16.71
CA ASP A 121 -3.21 8.56 -16.18
C ASP A 121 -3.17 8.42 -14.66
N ILE A 122 -1.99 8.10 -14.12
CA ILE A 122 -1.73 7.95 -12.68
C ILE A 122 -0.45 8.67 -12.29
N LEU A 123 -0.53 9.47 -11.23
CA LEU A 123 0.61 10.07 -10.56
C LEU A 123 0.87 9.35 -9.24
N VAL A 124 2.12 8.97 -8.97
CA VAL A 124 2.53 8.33 -7.71
C VAL A 124 3.42 9.28 -6.91
N GLY A 125 2.91 9.81 -5.80
CA GLY A 125 3.63 10.76 -4.95
C GLY A 125 4.74 10.10 -4.13
N GLY A 126 4.53 8.84 -3.74
CA GLY A 126 5.47 8.07 -2.94
C GLY A 126 5.32 8.29 -1.44
N LEU A 127 6.25 7.71 -0.71
CA LEU A 127 6.28 7.78 0.75
C LEU A 127 7.71 7.82 1.28
N PHE A 128 7.85 8.24 2.53
CA PHE A 128 9.10 8.16 3.29
C PHE A 128 8.80 7.88 4.77
N HIS A 129 9.81 7.47 5.53
CA HIS A 129 9.66 7.10 6.94
C HIS A 129 10.41 8.08 7.86
N PRO A 130 10.09 8.14 9.16
CA PRO A 130 10.81 8.94 10.15
C PRO A 130 12.33 8.73 10.07
N GLN A 131 13.10 9.77 10.39
CA GLN A 131 14.57 9.68 10.39
C GLN A 131 15.09 8.88 11.59
N THR A 132 14.37 8.92 12.70
CA THR A 132 14.65 8.20 13.95
C THR A 132 13.59 7.14 14.18
N ASN A 133 13.98 6.02 14.79
CA ASN A 133 13.03 4.98 15.15
C ASN A 133 12.14 5.45 16.32
N PRO A 134 10.82 5.58 16.12
CA PRO A 134 9.92 6.06 17.17
C PRO A 134 9.62 4.99 18.23
N ASN A 135 9.86 3.71 17.92
CA ASN A 135 9.56 2.59 18.80
C ASN A 135 10.67 1.52 18.73
N PRO A 136 11.37 1.24 19.85
CA PRO A 136 12.43 0.22 19.90
C PRO A 136 11.98 -1.17 19.42
N GLU A 137 10.71 -1.52 19.59
CA GLU A 137 10.15 -2.80 19.15
C GLU A 137 9.95 -2.89 17.62
N SER A 138 10.07 -1.77 16.91
CA SER A 138 9.90 -1.67 15.44
C SER A 138 11.22 -1.65 14.67
N THR A 139 12.32 -2.06 15.30
CA THR A 139 13.70 -1.92 14.77
C THR A 139 13.87 -2.62 13.41
N LEU A 140 13.29 -3.82 13.21
CA LEU A 140 13.37 -4.55 11.96
C LEU A 140 12.65 -3.78 10.84
N ARG A 141 11.41 -3.36 11.09
CA ARG A 141 10.61 -2.59 10.14
C ARG A 141 11.30 -1.28 9.80
N PHE A 142 11.74 -0.54 10.82
CA PHE A 142 12.45 0.72 10.66
C PHE A 142 13.71 0.58 9.78
N LYS A 143 14.61 -0.37 10.09
CA LYS A 143 15.82 -0.61 9.28
C LYS A 143 15.48 -0.99 7.83
N TYR A 144 14.45 -1.81 7.64
CA TYR A 144 14.00 -2.24 6.32
C TYR A 144 13.52 -1.06 5.48
N GLU A 145 12.65 -0.22 6.05
CA GLU A 145 12.07 0.95 5.36
C GLU A 145 13.12 2.04 5.11
N ARG A 146 13.98 2.33 6.07
CA ARG A 146 15.08 3.29 5.88
C ARG A 146 16.04 2.89 4.75
N LYS A 147 16.27 1.59 4.58
CA LYS A 147 17.04 1.09 3.43
C LYS A 147 16.26 1.29 2.12
N ALA A 148 14.97 1.03 2.13
CA ALA A 148 14.11 1.18 0.96
C ALA A 148 13.92 2.65 0.55
N ASP A 149 13.81 3.60 1.49
CA ASP A 149 13.61 5.03 1.23
C ASP A 149 14.70 5.62 0.32
N ARG A 150 15.93 5.13 0.41
CA ARG A 150 17.03 5.54 -0.48
C ARG A 150 16.75 5.27 -1.97
N GLN A 151 15.82 4.36 -2.27
CA GLN A 151 15.40 4.00 -3.62
C GLN A 151 14.03 4.59 -3.99
N ARG A 152 13.32 5.22 -3.03
CA ARG A 152 11.97 5.78 -3.24
C ARG A 152 11.94 7.21 -3.77
N ILE A 153 13.07 7.77 -4.19
CA ILE A 153 13.15 9.07 -4.84
C ILE A 153 12.44 8.99 -6.20
N ALA A 154 11.64 10.00 -6.58
CA ALA A 154 10.76 9.95 -7.74
C ALA A 154 11.47 9.53 -9.03
N TRP A 155 12.63 10.10 -9.34
CA TRP A 155 13.37 9.75 -10.56
C TRP A 155 13.83 8.28 -10.59
N LYS A 156 14.22 7.69 -9.43
CA LYS A 156 14.57 6.26 -9.34
C LYS A 156 13.36 5.36 -9.55
N ARG A 157 12.22 5.75 -8.98
CA ARG A 157 10.96 5.02 -9.17
C ARG A 157 10.50 5.05 -10.62
N SER A 158 10.76 6.15 -11.33
CA SER A 158 10.41 6.33 -12.75
C SER A 158 11.19 5.42 -13.71
N ILE A 159 12.32 4.82 -13.28
CA ILE A 159 13.06 3.83 -14.09
C ILE A 159 12.21 2.57 -14.33
N ASN A 160 11.46 2.13 -13.30
CA ASN A 160 10.58 0.96 -13.37
C ASN A 160 9.21 1.32 -12.77
N PRO A 161 8.41 2.15 -13.46
CA PRO A 161 7.27 2.83 -12.85
C PRO A 161 6.21 1.86 -12.31
N TYR A 162 5.96 0.76 -12.99
CA TYR A 162 4.95 -0.21 -12.57
C TYR A 162 5.43 -1.09 -11.41
N SER A 163 6.70 -1.51 -11.41
CA SER A 163 7.27 -2.32 -10.33
C SER A 163 7.50 -1.52 -9.03
N CYS A 164 7.55 -0.19 -9.14
CA CYS A 164 7.67 0.73 -8.00
C CYS A 164 6.32 1.36 -7.60
N PHE A 165 5.22 0.87 -8.17
CA PHE A 165 3.88 1.33 -7.83
C PHE A 165 3.52 0.96 -6.39
N THR A 166 2.88 1.89 -5.70
CA THR A 166 2.17 1.69 -4.42
C THR A 166 0.97 2.61 -4.37
N ALA A 167 -0.16 2.13 -3.88
CA ALA A 167 -1.39 2.90 -3.74
C ALA A 167 -1.42 3.77 -2.47
N PHE A 168 -0.39 3.72 -1.64
CA PHE A 168 -0.29 4.51 -0.41
C PHE A 168 -0.56 6.01 -0.61
N ASN A 169 -0.13 6.56 -1.74
CA ASN A 169 -0.25 7.98 -2.08
C ASN A 169 -0.21 8.14 -3.60
N ILE A 170 -1.38 8.14 -4.24
CA ILE A 170 -1.53 8.26 -5.69
C ILE A 170 -2.63 9.25 -6.06
N MET A 171 -2.51 9.85 -7.25
CA MET A 171 -3.62 10.50 -7.93
C MET A 171 -3.89 9.80 -9.26
N ALA A 172 -5.15 9.57 -9.59
CA ALA A 172 -5.55 8.94 -10.84
C ALA A 172 -6.81 9.59 -11.43
N ARG A 173 -7.00 9.49 -12.74
CA ARG A 173 -8.30 9.79 -13.33
C ARG A 173 -9.31 8.74 -12.93
N LYS A 174 -10.55 9.13 -12.62
CA LYS A 174 -11.63 8.19 -12.31
C LYS A 174 -11.86 7.17 -13.43
N GLU A 175 -11.64 7.56 -14.68
CA GLU A 175 -11.76 6.68 -15.86
C GLU A 175 -10.81 5.47 -15.83
N VAL A 176 -9.67 5.57 -15.14
CA VAL A 176 -8.75 4.43 -14.93
C VAL A 176 -9.49 3.29 -14.23
N PHE A 177 -10.27 3.61 -13.19
CA PHE A 177 -10.99 2.61 -12.39
C PHE A 177 -12.18 1.97 -13.11
N LYS A 178 -12.61 2.50 -14.25
CA LYS A 178 -13.56 1.81 -15.15
C LYS A 178 -12.89 0.71 -15.96
N LYS A 179 -11.56 0.79 -16.17
CA LYS A 179 -10.79 -0.14 -17.00
C LYS A 179 -9.97 -1.13 -16.17
N VAL A 180 -9.42 -0.66 -15.05
CA VAL A 180 -8.54 -1.44 -14.17
C VAL A 180 -9.02 -1.29 -12.74
N ARG A 181 -9.21 -2.42 -12.05
CA ARG A 181 -9.65 -2.47 -10.65
C ARG A 181 -8.61 -3.17 -9.82
N PHE A 182 -8.55 -2.87 -8.52
CA PHE A 182 -7.82 -3.71 -7.59
C PHE A 182 -8.43 -5.12 -7.57
N ASP A 183 -7.58 -6.15 -7.53
CA ASP A 183 -8.04 -7.54 -7.50
C ASP A 183 -8.60 -7.87 -6.11
N GLU A 184 -9.92 -7.97 -6.01
CA GLU A 184 -10.65 -8.25 -4.76
C GLU A 184 -10.43 -9.67 -4.23
N THR A 185 -9.77 -10.54 -5.01
CA THR A 185 -9.32 -11.84 -4.50
C THR A 185 -8.11 -11.74 -3.58
N CYS A 186 -7.43 -10.57 -3.55
CA CYS A 186 -6.39 -10.21 -2.59
C CYS A 186 -7.04 -9.77 -1.26
N LYS A 187 -7.65 -10.72 -0.54
CA LYS A 187 -8.27 -10.46 0.77
C LYS A 187 -7.24 -10.34 1.90
N ASP A 188 -6.14 -11.07 1.77
CA ASP A 188 -5.05 -11.06 2.74
C ASP A 188 -4.06 -9.91 2.43
N TYR A 189 -3.32 -9.50 3.46
CA TYR A 189 -2.31 -8.44 3.36
C TYR A 189 -1.22 -8.75 2.33
N GLY A 190 -0.93 -7.76 1.47
CA GLY A 190 0.25 -7.67 0.62
C GLY A 190 0.05 -8.12 -0.83
N TYR A 191 0.84 -7.50 -1.70
CA TYR A 191 0.87 -7.67 -3.15
C TYR A 191 -0.34 -7.14 -3.93
N GLU A 192 -1.39 -6.62 -3.31
CA GLU A 192 -2.52 -5.97 -3.99
C GLU A 192 -2.06 -4.79 -4.84
N ASP A 193 -1.18 -3.95 -4.30
CA ASP A 193 -0.59 -2.81 -5.01
C ASP A 193 0.29 -3.25 -6.18
N ALA A 194 1.18 -4.22 -5.93
CA ALA A 194 2.07 -4.74 -6.96
C ALA A 194 1.27 -5.39 -8.11
N LEU A 195 0.21 -6.12 -7.78
CA LEU A 195 -0.68 -6.72 -8.78
C LEU A 195 -1.42 -5.62 -9.58
N PHE A 196 -1.90 -4.58 -8.90
CA PHE A 196 -2.54 -3.45 -9.59
C PHE A 196 -1.55 -2.77 -10.56
N GLY A 197 -0.29 -2.57 -10.15
CA GLY A 197 0.78 -2.08 -11.04
C GLY A 197 0.98 -2.95 -12.28
N VAL A 198 0.93 -4.27 -12.15
CA VAL A 198 0.97 -5.22 -13.27
C VAL A 198 -0.22 -5.06 -14.20
N GLU A 199 -1.43 -4.96 -13.63
CA GLU A 199 -2.65 -4.79 -14.43
C GLU A 199 -2.67 -3.42 -15.13
N LEU A 200 -2.20 -2.34 -14.51
CA LEU A 200 -2.03 -1.04 -15.16
C LEU A 200 -1.12 -1.13 -16.38
N LYS A 201 0.01 -1.84 -16.27
CA LYS A 201 0.94 -2.07 -17.38
C LYS A 201 0.27 -2.83 -18.53
N LYS A 202 -0.46 -3.90 -18.23
CA LYS A 202 -1.18 -4.71 -19.22
C LYS A 202 -2.23 -3.90 -19.99
N HIS A 203 -2.88 -2.94 -19.33
CA HIS A 203 -3.90 -2.08 -19.93
C HIS A 203 -3.32 -0.80 -20.55
N GLY A 204 -2.01 -0.66 -20.62
CA GLY A 204 -1.33 0.49 -21.23
C GLY A 204 -1.56 1.82 -20.50
N MET A 205 -1.93 1.79 -19.19
CA MET A 205 -2.11 2.99 -18.38
C MET A 205 -0.74 3.62 -18.07
N SER A 206 -0.58 4.90 -18.36
CA SER A 206 0.66 5.64 -18.06
C SER A 206 0.78 5.96 -16.57
N ILE A 207 2.00 5.76 -16.02
CA ILE A 207 2.33 6.11 -14.63
C ILE A 207 3.48 7.11 -14.62
N TRP A 208 3.34 8.17 -13.82
CA TRP A 208 4.40 9.14 -13.57
C TRP A 208 4.65 9.27 -12.08
N HIS A 209 5.90 9.13 -11.67
CA HIS A 209 6.30 9.32 -10.28
C HIS A 209 6.73 10.76 -10.04
N ILE A 210 6.15 11.42 -9.05
CA ILE A 210 6.43 12.81 -8.68
C ILE A 210 6.97 12.90 -7.26
N ASP A 211 7.64 14.00 -6.94
CA ASP A 211 8.08 14.31 -5.58
C ASP A 211 6.94 14.97 -4.80
N ASN A 212 6.03 14.16 -4.31
CA ASN A 212 4.87 14.54 -3.52
C ASN A 212 4.63 13.53 -2.37
N ALA A 213 5.75 13.12 -1.74
CA ALA A 213 5.73 12.03 -0.78
C ALA A 213 5.04 12.41 0.53
N LEU A 214 4.28 11.47 1.11
CA LEU A 214 3.73 11.54 2.45
C LEU A 214 4.62 10.73 3.42
N LYS A 215 4.65 11.16 4.68
CA LYS A 215 5.32 10.43 5.73
C LYS A 215 4.43 9.27 6.19
N HIS A 216 4.94 8.06 6.14
CA HIS A 216 4.28 6.87 6.68
C HIS A 216 4.60 6.76 8.17
N THR A 217 3.58 6.80 9.02
CA THR A 217 3.73 6.80 10.49
C THR A 217 3.53 5.42 11.10
N GLY A 218 2.85 4.52 10.41
CA GLY A 218 2.51 3.18 10.86
C GLY A 218 3.69 2.21 10.82
N LEU A 219 4.57 2.23 11.82
CA LEU A 219 5.67 1.27 11.94
C LEU A 219 5.25 0.09 12.83
N ASP A 220 5.03 -1.05 12.20
CA ASP A 220 4.77 -2.32 12.90
C ASP A 220 5.90 -2.72 13.84
N THR A 221 5.56 -3.36 14.96
CA THR A 221 6.55 -4.07 15.78
C THR A 221 7.25 -5.17 14.98
N ASN A 222 8.44 -5.60 15.40
CA ASN A 222 9.18 -6.69 14.74
C ASN A 222 8.30 -7.93 14.56
N GLU A 223 7.53 -8.29 15.58
CA GLU A 223 6.63 -9.46 15.52
C GLU A 223 5.48 -9.27 14.54
N SER A 224 4.80 -8.11 14.58
CA SER A 224 3.72 -7.78 13.65
C SER A 224 4.23 -7.76 12.20
N PHE A 225 5.40 -7.17 11.97
CA PHE A 225 6.02 -7.11 10.65
C PHE A 225 6.37 -8.48 10.09
N ILE A 226 6.92 -9.40 10.92
CA ILE A 226 7.20 -10.78 10.52
C ILE A 226 5.89 -11.50 10.18
N ARG A 227 4.85 -11.36 11.01
CA ARG A 227 3.53 -11.96 10.76
C ARG A 227 2.91 -11.46 9.45
N LYS A 228 2.91 -10.14 9.21
CA LYS A 228 2.45 -9.53 7.96
C LYS A 228 3.27 -10.02 6.76
N THR A 229 4.58 -10.18 6.93
CA THR A 229 5.45 -10.74 5.89
C THR A 229 5.05 -12.17 5.55
N ASP A 230 4.78 -13.03 6.54
CA ASP A 230 4.34 -14.41 6.32
C ASP A 230 3.01 -14.46 5.55
N VAL A 231 2.06 -13.58 5.89
CA VAL A 231 0.79 -13.47 5.16
C VAL A 231 1.03 -13.03 3.72
N SER A 232 1.85 -11.99 3.51
CA SER A 232 2.15 -11.50 2.15
C SER A 232 2.87 -12.54 1.28
N LEU A 233 3.75 -13.36 1.87
CA LEU A 233 4.40 -14.46 1.12
C LEU A 233 3.40 -15.55 0.72
N LYS A 234 2.38 -15.84 1.54
CA LYS A 234 1.29 -16.75 1.15
C LYS A 234 0.45 -16.17 0.01
N THR A 235 0.13 -14.88 0.08
CA THR A 235 -0.57 -14.16 -1.00
C THR A 235 0.22 -14.24 -2.29
N LEU A 236 1.54 -13.96 -2.25
CA LEU A 236 2.42 -14.08 -3.41
C LEU A 236 2.40 -15.49 -4.01
N ALA A 237 2.50 -16.54 -3.18
CA ALA A 237 2.48 -17.91 -3.65
C ALA A 237 1.18 -18.23 -4.39
N ARG A 238 0.01 -17.86 -3.83
CA ARG A 238 -1.30 -18.01 -4.46
C ARG A 238 -1.41 -17.27 -5.80
N LEU A 239 -0.93 -16.02 -5.86
CA LEU A 239 -0.94 -15.21 -7.08
C LEU A 239 -0.07 -15.83 -8.18
N ARG A 240 1.11 -16.34 -7.81
CA ARG A 240 2.01 -17.00 -8.78
C ARG A 240 1.45 -18.32 -9.30
N MET A 241 0.80 -19.12 -8.46
CA MET A 241 0.08 -20.33 -8.90
C MET A 241 -1.04 -20.00 -9.91
N LYS A 242 -1.66 -18.83 -9.80
CA LYS A 242 -2.65 -18.31 -10.76
C LYS A 242 -2.01 -17.61 -11.97
N GLY A 243 -0.70 -17.61 -12.12
CA GLY A 243 0.03 -16.93 -13.21
C GLY A 243 0.03 -15.39 -13.15
N LYS A 244 -0.47 -14.78 -12.07
CA LYS A 244 -0.67 -13.31 -12.00
C LYS A 244 0.58 -12.49 -11.70
N MET A 245 1.58 -13.06 -11.01
CA MET A 245 2.80 -12.36 -10.55
C MET A 245 4.09 -13.02 -11.04
N ALA A 246 4.05 -13.67 -12.21
CA ALA A 246 5.23 -14.29 -12.80
C ALA A 246 6.27 -13.21 -13.18
N GLY A 247 7.52 -13.39 -12.72
CA GLY A 247 8.61 -12.45 -13.01
C GLY A 247 8.67 -11.17 -12.16
N GLU A 248 7.60 -10.80 -11.47
CA GLU A 248 7.45 -9.48 -10.84
C GLU A 248 7.94 -9.41 -9.37
N SER A 249 8.38 -10.53 -8.78
CA SER A 249 8.84 -10.57 -7.40
C SER A 249 10.27 -11.13 -7.27
N ARG A 250 11.17 -10.37 -6.63
CA ARG A 250 12.55 -10.80 -6.38
C ARG A 250 12.62 -12.12 -5.59
N VAL A 251 11.81 -12.27 -4.55
CA VAL A 251 11.73 -13.49 -3.73
C VAL A 251 11.22 -14.65 -4.58
N GLY A 252 10.16 -14.45 -5.35
CA GLY A 252 9.61 -15.46 -6.24
C GLY A 252 10.61 -15.90 -7.31
N ASN A 253 11.27 -14.96 -7.97
CA ASN A 253 12.25 -15.24 -9.03
C ASN A 253 13.48 -16.00 -8.48
N MET A 254 13.92 -15.69 -7.25
CA MET A 254 15.01 -16.43 -6.61
C MET A 254 14.57 -17.86 -6.23
N ALA A 255 13.35 -18.02 -5.72
CA ALA A 255 12.79 -19.34 -5.42
C ALA A 255 12.68 -20.21 -6.68
N ASP A 256 12.25 -19.65 -7.82
CA ASP A 256 12.20 -20.37 -9.11
C ASP A 256 13.60 -20.83 -9.56
N LYS A 257 14.66 -20.04 -9.33
CA LYS A 257 16.04 -20.46 -9.61
C LYS A 257 16.44 -21.67 -8.75
N ILE A 258 16.15 -21.61 -7.45
CA ILE A 258 16.46 -22.70 -6.51
C ILE A 258 15.71 -23.98 -6.90
N GLU A 259 14.46 -23.84 -7.32
CA GLU A 259 13.65 -24.96 -7.77
C GLU A 259 14.21 -25.60 -9.07
N ARG A 260 14.57 -24.77 -10.07
CA ARG A 260 15.22 -25.28 -11.30
C ARG A 260 16.52 -26.04 -11.04
N TRP A 261 17.22 -25.72 -9.94
CA TRP A 261 18.41 -26.46 -9.52
C TRP A 261 18.10 -27.71 -8.68
N GLY A 262 16.81 -28.05 -8.47
CA GLY A 262 16.39 -29.19 -7.66
C GLY A 262 16.61 -29.03 -6.16
N LEU A 263 16.93 -27.81 -5.70
CA LEU A 263 17.34 -27.54 -4.31
C LEU A 263 16.20 -27.16 -3.36
N SER A 264 14.94 -27.14 -3.84
CA SER A 264 13.78 -26.73 -3.02
C SER A 264 13.58 -27.61 -1.79
N GLY A 265 13.80 -28.94 -1.91
CA GLY A 265 13.71 -29.87 -0.77
C GLY A 265 14.75 -29.58 0.32
N MET A 266 15.99 -29.31 -0.08
CA MET A 266 17.06 -28.96 0.84
C MET A 266 16.79 -27.60 1.50
N ALA A 267 16.35 -26.59 0.74
CA ALA A 267 15.99 -25.28 1.28
C ALA A 267 14.85 -25.37 2.32
N HIS A 268 13.83 -26.18 2.08
CA HIS A 268 12.73 -26.43 3.02
C HIS A 268 13.25 -27.10 4.31
N MET A 269 14.12 -28.08 4.20
CA MET A 269 14.73 -28.77 5.35
C MET A 269 15.61 -27.81 6.18
N ILE A 270 16.43 -26.97 5.52
CA ILE A 270 17.22 -25.92 6.16
C ILE A 270 16.29 -24.96 6.92
N PHE A 271 15.19 -24.53 6.30
CA PHE A 271 14.23 -23.65 6.96
C PHE A 271 13.67 -24.27 8.24
N LYS A 272 13.23 -25.54 8.22
CA LYS A 272 12.72 -26.24 9.40
C LYS A 272 13.72 -26.26 10.56
N LYS A 273 15.01 -26.46 10.26
CA LYS A 273 16.07 -26.50 11.26
C LYS A 273 16.48 -25.11 11.78
N THR A 274 16.44 -24.08 10.93
CA THR A 274 16.98 -22.73 11.25
C THR A 274 15.92 -21.71 11.63
N LYS A 275 14.63 -21.99 11.41
CA LYS A 275 13.51 -21.05 11.67
C LYS A 275 13.58 -20.41 13.06
N GLY A 276 13.86 -21.20 14.10
CA GLY A 276 13.94 -20.69 15.49
C GLY A 276 15.02 -19.62 15.65
N ILE A 277 16.22 -19.90 15.13
CA ILE A 277 17.39 -19.00 15.21
C ILE A 277 17.11 -17.72 14.40
N LEU A 278 16.54 -17.86 13.20
CA LEU A 278 16.17 -16.70 12.36
C LEU A 278 15.17 -15.82 13.09
N LEU A 279 14.09 -16.39 13.63
CA LEU A 279 13.06 -15.64 14.35
C LEU A 279 13.60 -15.01 15.64
N TRP A 280 14.48 -15.67 16.37
CA TRP A 280 15.15 -15.10 17.55
C TRP A 280 15.90 -13.82 17.19
N ASN A 281 16.72 -13.82 16.13
CA ASN A 281 17.41 -12.62 15.66
C ASN A 281 16.43 -11.54 15.19
N LEU A 282 15.42 -11.89 14.39
CA LEU A 282 14.50 -10.93 13.77
C LEU A 282 13.55 -10.25 14.77
N LYS A 283 13.19 -10.94 15.85
CA LYS A 283 12.38 -10.40 16.96
C LYS A 283 13.20 -9.60 17.96
N GLY A 284 14.53 -9.76 17.97
CA GLY A 284 15.43 -9.11 18.91
C GLY A 284 15.63 -7.61 18.65
N HIS A 285 16.44 -6.97 19.50
CA HIS A 285 16.74 -5.54 19.42
C HIS A 285 17.66 -5.15 18.24
N HIS A 286 18.46 -6.09 17.74
CA HIS A 286 19.43 -5.87 16.65
C HIS A 286 19.19 -6.78 15.45
N PRO A 287 18.01 -6.73 14.81
CA PRO A 287 17.68 -7.61 13.71
C PRO A 287 18.55 -7.34 12.48
N SER A 288 18.94 -8.43 11.79
CA SER A 288 19.71 -8.39 10.54
C SER A 288 18.81 -8.40 9.31
N LEU A 289 18.97 -7.42 8.44
CA LEU A 289 18.23 -7.37 7.15
C LEU A 289 18.65 -8.48 6.19
N LEU A 290 19.90 -9.00 6.32
CA LEU A 290 20.34 -10.15 5.54
C LEU A 290 19.59 -11.41 5.98
N LEU A 291 19.54 -11.68 7.29
CA LEU A 291 18.79 -12.81 7.84
C LEU A 291 17.29 -12.69 7.53
N PHE A 292 16.73 -11.46 7.51
CA PHE A 292 15.36 -11.25 7.08
C PHE A 292 15.14 -11.61 5.59
N SER A 293 16.11 -11.30 4.73
CA SER A 293 16.05 -11.69 3.30
C SER A 293 16.12 -13.22 3.14
N VAL A 294 17.00 -13.88 3.90
CA VAL A 294 17.10 -15.35 3.95
C VAL A 294 15.80 -15.95 4.48
N TYR A 295 15.27 -15.43 5.58
CA TYR A 295 13.99 -15.86 6.15
C TYR A 295 12.87 -15.81 5.12
N LYS A 296 12.69 -14.67 4.42
CA LYS A 296 11.64 -14.51 3.39
C LYS A 296 11.77 -15.55 2.28
N LEU A 297 12.99 -15.80 1.79
CA LEU A 297 13.23 -16.75 0.72
C LEU A 297 12.92 -18.19 1.13
N LEU A 298 13.49 -18.62 2.25
CA LEU A 298 13.28 -19.98 2.75
C LEU A 298 11.82 -20.23 3.15
N LYS A 299 11.18 -19.25 3.79
CA LYS A 299 9.75 -19.30 4.14
C LYS A 299 8.88 -19.41 2.89
N PHE A 300 9.16 -18.63 1.85
CA PHE A 300 8.41 -18.67 0.59
C PHE A 300 8.52 -20.05 -0.09
N ILE A 301 9.73 -20.63 -0.16
CA ILE A 301 9.94 -21.98 -0.69
C ILE A 301 9.16 -23.02 0.13
N SER A 302 9.19 -22.89 1.47
CA SER A 302 8.43 -23.78 2.36
C SER A 302 6.92 -23.71 2.10
N ILE A 303 6.38 -22.49 1.96
CA ILE A 303 4.95 -22.28 1.65
C ILE A 303 4.58 -22.95 0.32
N ARG A 304 5.39 -22.79 -0.73
CA ARG A 304 5.12 -23.42 -2.03
C ARG A 304 5.06 -24.94 -1.92
N LYS A 305 6.03 -25.55 -1.25
CA LYS A 305 6.04 -27.00 -1.03
C LYS A 305 4.84 -27.51 -0.24
N GLU A 306 4.44 -26.77 0.80
CA GLU A 306 3.25 -27.11 1.59
C GLU A 306 1.97 -27.02 0.73
N MET A 307 1.86 -26.03 -0.16
CA MET A 307 0.73 -25.90 -1.08
C MET A 307 0.70 -27.00 -2.15
N GLU A 308 1.85 -27.40 -2.68
CA GLU A 308 1.98 -28.49 -3.64
C GLU A 308 1.53 -29.83 -3.04
N SER A 309 1.93 -30.11 -1.79
CA SER A 309 1.55 -31.35 -1.08
C SER A 309 0.06 -31.45 -0.71
N ILE A 310 -0.66 -30.32 -0.66
CA ILE A 310 -2.12 -30.29 -0.41
C ILE A 310 -2.90 -30.47 -1.73
N SER A 311 -2.28 -30.15 -2.85
CA SER A 311 -2.91 -30.21 -4.18
C SER A 311 -2.75 -31.58 -4.86
N GLN A 312 -1.92 -32.46 -4.31
CA GLN A 312 -1.77 -33.89 -4.66
C GLN A 312 -2.66 -34.75 -3.77
#